data_7b9969aa706d5877845b30416fa644c8
#
_entry.id   7b9969aa706d5877845b30416fa644c8
#
_cell.length_a   1.000
_cell.length_b   1.000
_cell.length_c   1.000
_cell.angle_alpha   90.00
_cell.angle_beta   90.00
_cell.angle_gamma   90.00
#
_symmetry.space_group_name_H-M   'P 1'
#
loop_
_entity.id
_entity.type
_entity.pdbx_description
1 polymer ?
#
loop_
_entity_poly.entity_id
_entity_poly.type
_entity_poly.pdbx_seq_one_letter_code
_entity_poly.pdbx_strand_id
1 'polypeptide(L)'
;MQTQRQSVTGTRSIIATLDEARAATQQVAFAARRLLTMYTQDLEPAVYDQPQFLETVKKLVLAKSYAKVRELLADPSRVVYEGSKFVHLARRITSHIEIRRVKSQNRDNQSAFLIADDRALVYRLQASRWEGIIEMNDPMVARRYLNYFDEIWIASEPEAET
;
A
#
# COMPACT_ATOMS: atom_id res chain seq x y z
N MET A 1 -11.09 -29.75 -10.64
CA MET A 1 -10.81 -29.27 -10.63
C MET A 1 -10.65 -28.32 -10.52
N GLN A 2 -10.70 -27.81 -10.42
CA GLN A 2 -10.53 -26.88 -10.36
C GLN A 2 -9.60 -26.25 -9.98
N THR A 3 -9.20 -26.33 -9.76
CA THR A 3 -8.27 -25.74 -9.17
C THR A 3 -7.25 -25.47 -9.98
N GLN A 4 -6.89 -25.92 -10.81
CA GLN A 4 -5.85 -25.67 -11.49
C GLN A 4 -6.04 -24.58 -12.30
N ARG A 5 -6.98 -24.23 -12.58
CA ARG A 5 -7.06 -23.24 -13.30
C ARG A 5 -6.52 -22.18 -12.71
N GLN A 6 -6.51 -22.08 -11.60
CA GLN A 6 -5.94 -21.06 -11.00
C GLN A 6 -4.59 -21.11 -11.22
N SER A 7 -4.03 -22.14 -11.45
CA SER A 7 -2.61 -22.10 -11.63
C SER A 7 -2.28 -21.36 -12.86
N VAL A 8 -3.16 -21.24 -13.77
CA VAL A 8 -2.83 -20.58 -14.94
C VAL A 8 -2.80 -19.15 -14.71
N THR A 9 -3.83 -18.59 -14.15
CA THR A 9 -3.78 -17.24 -13.83
C THR A 9 -3.52 -17.17 -12.41
N GLY A 10 -3.39 -18.19 -11.80
CA GLY A 10 -3.29 -18.53 -10.51
C GLY A 10 -2.88 -17.75 -9.35
N THR A 11 -2.64 -16.56 -9.44
CA THR A 11 -2.17 -15.82 -8.30
C THR A 11 -3.23 -14.94 -7.67
N ARG A 12 -4.43 -14.96 -8.20
CA ARG A 12 -5.50 -14.12 -7.67
C ARG A 12 -6.25 -14.83 -6.56
N SER A 13 -6.48 -14.15 -5.45
CA SER A 13 -7.29 -14.67 -4.35
C SER A 13 -8.15 -13.58 -3.78
N ILE A 14 -9.28 -13.99 -3.19
CA ILE A 14 -10.20 -13.05 -2.56
C ILE A 14 -9.87 -12.96 -1.09
N ILE A 15 -9.90 -11.75 -0.54
CA ILE A 15 -9.78 -11.54 0.90
C ILE A 15 -11.11 -11.00 1.41
N ALA A 16 -11.46 -11.31 2.65
CA ALA A 16 -12.75 -10.93 3.21
C ALA A 16 -12.69 -10.52 4.68
N THR A 17 -11.59 -10.74 5.36
CA THR A 17 -11.48 -10.44 6.78
C THR A 17 -10.25 -9.59 7.06
N LEU A 18 -10.20 -8.99 8.24
CA LEU A 18 -9.01 -8.23 8.64
C LEU A 18 -7.77 -9.10 8.65
N ASP A 19 -7.86 -10.33 9.17
CA ASP A 19 -6.70 -11.20 9.19
C ASP A 19 -6.24 -11.53 7.79
N GLU A 20 -7.15 -11.74 6.87
CA GLU A 20 -6.78 -12.00 5.48
C GLU A 20 -6.18 -10.75 4.83
N ALA A 21 -6.70 -9.58 5.17
CA ALA A 21 -6.14 -8.33 4.64
C ALA A 21 -4.71 -8.12 5.15
N ARG A 22 -4.46 -8.43 6.43
CA ARG A 22 -3.12 -8.34 6.99
C ARG A 22 -2.16 -9.31 6.32
N ALA A 23 -2.60 -10.56 6.14
CA ALA A 23 -1.76 -11.57 5.52
C ALA A 23 -1.46 -11.21 4.06
N ALA A 24 -2.45 -10.72 3.33
CA ALA A 24 -2.26 -10.33 1.93
C ALA A 24 -1.31 -9.14 1.82
N THR A 25 -1.46 -8.16 2.71
CA THR A 25 -0.59 -6.99 2.75
C THR A 25 0.85 -7.41 3.01
N GLN A 26 1.04 -8.31 3.96
CA GLN A 26 2.38 -8.81 4.27
C GLN A 26 2.99 -9.55 3.08
N GLN A 27 2.18 -10.35 2.40
CA GLN A 27 2.67 -11.12 1.27
C GLN A 27 3.09 -10.19 0.13
N VAL A 28 2.31 -9.17 -0.17
CA VAL A 28 2.65 -8.23 -1.22
C VAL A 28 3.91 -7.44 -0.82
N ALA A 29 3.96 -6.94 0.40
CA ALA A 29 5.11 -6.17 0.85
C ALA A 29 6.39 -6.97 0.78
N PHE A 30 6.32 -8.24 1.17
CA PHE A 30 7.50 -9.09 1.18
C PHE A 30 8.02 -9.34 -0.23
N ALA A 31 7.17 -9.27 -1.24
CA ALA A 31 7.57 -9.47 -2.62
C ALA A 31 8.28 -8.27 -3.23
N ALA A 32 8.20 -7.11 -2.60
CA ALA A 32 8.75 -5.89 -3.19
C ALA A 32 10.27 -5.94 -3.24
N ARG A 33 10.84 -5.46 -4.34
CA ARG A 33 12.27 -5.40 -4.50
C ARG A 33 12.78 -3.99 -4.66
N ARG A 34 11.93 -3.05 -5.07
CA ARG A 34 12.40 -1.68 -5.29
C ARG A 34 11.36 -0.63 -4.92
N LEU A 35 10.07 -0.91 -4.99
CA LEU A 35 9.07 0.12 -4.77
C LEU A 35 7.85 -0.45 -4.09
N LEU A 36 7.43 0.19 -3.01
CA LEU A 36 6.12 -0.07 -2.42
C LEU A 36 5.29 1.19 -2.62
N THR A 37 4.08 1.03 -3.11
CA THR A 37 3.16 2.13 -3.37
C THR A 37 1.90 1.88 -2.57
N MET A 38 1.57 2.81 -1.67
CA MET A 38 0.48 2.64 -0.72
C MET A 38 -0.54 3.76 -0.88
N TYR A 39 -1.80 3.39 -1.04
CA TYR A 39 -2.89 4.36 -1.07
C TYR A 39 -3.83 3.99 0.06
N THR A 40 -3.97 4.85 1.06
CA THR A 40 -4.85 4.59 2.19
C THR A 40 -5.71 5.80 2.45
N GLN A 41 -6.80 5.60 3.18
CA GLN A 41 -7.63 6.72 3.59
C GLN A 41 -6.98 7.43 4.79
N ASP A 42 -6.54 6.66 5.81
CA ASP A 42 -6.06 7.24 7.06
C ASP A 42 -4.90 6.46 7.66
N LEU A 43 -4.04 5.88 6.87
CA LEU A 43 -2.90 5.04 7.26
C LEU A 43 -3.31 3.64 7.71
N GLU A 44 -4.57 3.38 7.93
CA GLU A 44 -5.10 2.07 8.32
C GLU A 44 -4.21 1.33 9.30
N PRO A 45 -4.09 1.81 10.53
CA PRO A 45 -3.16 1.17 11.47
C PRO A 45 -3.50 -0.28 11.79
N ALA A 46 -4.78 -0.68 11.67
CA ALA A 46 -5.14 -2.07 11.88
C ALA A 46 -4.48 -2.99 10.86
N VAL A 47 -4.14 -2.48 9.68
CA VAL A 47 -3.50 -3.26 8.64
C VAL A 47 -2.00 -3.04 8.63
N TYR A 48 -1.55 -1.78 8.70
CA TYR A 48 -0.15 -1.48 8.45
C TYR A 48 0.73 -1.32 9.70
N ASP A 49 0.15 -1.07 10.89
CA ASP A 49 0.95 -0.98 12.10
C ASP A 49 1.18 -2.37 12.68
N GLN A 50 1.65 -3.29 11.85
CA GLN A 50 1.94 -4.66 12.27
C GLN A 50 3.46 -4.85 12.24
N PRO A 51 4.03 -5.47 13.27
CA PRO A 51 5.48 -5.60 13.35
C PRO A 51 6.11 -6.22 12.11
N GLN A 52 5.45 -7.24 11.52
CA GLN A 52 6.00 -7.88 10.36
C GLN A 52 6.03 -6.97 9.15
N PHE A 53 4.99 -6.17 8.95
CA PHE A 53 4.96 -5.24 7.82
C PHE A 53 6.05 -4.18 7.98
N LEU A 54 6.16 -3.61 9.19
CA LEU A 54 7.15 -2.57 9.42
C LEU A 54 8.57 -3.10 9.26
N GLU A 55 8.81 -4.33 9.70
CA GLU A 55 10.12 -4.93 9.55
C GLU A 55 10.44 -5.19 8.08
N THR A 56 9.45 -5.62 7.30
CA THR A 56 9.63 -5.85 5.87
C THR A 56 9.98 -4.55 5.15
N VAL A 57 9.28 -3.46 5.48
CA VAL A 57 9.57 -2.15 4.89
C VAL A 57 10.99 -1.73 5.24
N LYS A 58 11.36 -1.89 6.52
CA LYS A 58 12.68 -1.48 6.97
C LYS A 58 13.75 -2.26 6.25
N LYS A 59 13.59 -3.56 6.10
CA LYS A 59 14.58 -4.37 5.40
C LYS A 59 14.69 -3.97 3.94
N LEU A 60 13.58 -3.67 3.29
CA LEU A 60 13.61 -3.28 1.90
C LEU A 60 14.44 -2.01 1.71
N VAL A 61 14.15 -0.97 2.50
CA VAL A 61 14.80 0.32 2.28
C VAL A 61 16.26 0.32 2.76
N LEU A 62 16.58 -0.49 3.75
CA LEU A 62 17.97 -0.55 4.22
C LEU A 62 18.84 -1.44 3.36
N ALA A 63 18.25 -2.39 2.63
CA ALA A 63 19.02 -3.27 1.79
C ALA A 63 19.44 -2.63 0.47
N LYS A 64 18.68 -1.66 -0.03
CA LYS A 64 18.94 -1.11 -1.36
C LYS A 64 18.74 0.39 -1.36
N SER A 65 19.76 1.11 -1.78
CA SER A 65 19.70 2.57 -1.75
C SER A 65 18.66 3.14 -2.70
N TYR A 66 18.26 2.38 -3.72
CA TYR A 66 17.27 2.87 -4.68
C TYR A 66 15.83 2.51 -4.27
N ALA A 67 15.64 1.75 -3.20
CA ALA A 67 14.29 1.36 -2.82
C ALA A 67 13.50 2.54 -2.27
N LYS A 68 12.22 2.60 -2.62
CA LYS A 68 11.35 3.69 -2.20
C LYS A 68 10.01 3.15 -1.72
N VAL A 69 9.41 3.88 -0.77
CA VAL A 69 8.06 3.62 -0.31
C VAL A 69 7.29 4.93 -0.43
N ARG A 70 6.17 4.90 -1.13
CA ARG A 70 5.34 6.09 -1.34
C ARG A 70 3.96 5.83 -0.75
N GLU A 71 3.49 6.75 0.07
CA GLU A 71 2.17 6.64 0.68
C GLU A 71 1.34 7.88 0.36
N LEU A 72 0.12 7.68 -0.15
CA LEU A 72 -0.84 8.77 -0.33
C LEU A 72 -1.95 8.62 0.70
N LEU A 73 -2.25 9.71 1.40
CA LEU A 73 -3.33 9.78 2.38
C LEU A 73 -4.51 10.48 1.77
N ALA A 74 -5.62 9.77 1.59
CA ALA A 74 -6.82 10.34 0.99
C ALA A 74 -7.69 11.07 1.99
N ASP A 75 -7.61 10.72 3.27
CA ASP A 75 -8.39 11.38 4.31
C ASP A 75 -7.48 11.74 5.49
N PRO A 76 -6.59 12.70 5.30
CA PRO A 76 -5.59 13.02 6.33
C PRO A 76 -6.18 13.55 7.62
N SER A 77 -7.41 14.06 7.62
CA SER A 77 -8.01 14.55 8.84
C SER A 77 -8.28 13.45 9.84
N ARG A 78 -8.31 12.18 9.40
CA ARG A 78 -8.55 11.06 10.30
C ARG A 78 -7.28 10.41 10.80
N VAL A 79 -6.12 10.89 10.36
CA VAL A 79 -4.86 10.25 10.71
C VAL A 79 -4.44 10.63 12.11
N VAL A 80 -4.03 9.64 12.90
CA VAL A 80 -3.46 9.87 14.22
C VAL A 80 -1.96 9.68 14.10
N TYR A 81 -1.28 10.77 13.78
CA TYR A 81 0.14 10.69 13.46
C TYR A 81 0.99 10.22 14.62
N GLU A 82 0.71 10.71 15.82
CA GLU A 82 1.54 10.35 16.95
C GLU A 82 1.54 8.88 17.27
N GLY A 83 0.45 8.19 17.06
CA GLY A 83 0.37 6.78 17.34
C GLY A 83 0.77 5.89 16.20
N SER A 84 1.10 6.44 15.04
CA SER A 84 1.38 5.60 13.87
C SER A 84 2.83 5.18 13.86
N LYS A 85 3.06 3.87 13.92
CA LYS A 85 4.42 3.34 13.84
C LYS A 85 4.98 3.51 12.45
N PHE A 86 4.12 3.47 11.43
CA PHE A 86 4.59 3.70 10.05
C PHE A 86 5.09 5.13 9.89
N VAL A 87 4.39 6.12 10.44
CA VAL A 87 4.83 7.52 10.37
C VAL A 87 6.18 7.67 11.09
N HIS A 88 6.32 7.02 12.26
CA HIS A 88 7.58 7.11 12.98
C HIS A 88 8.72 6.52 12.17
N LEU A 89 8.48 5.41 11.48
CA LEU A 89 9.50 4.82 10.63
C LEU A 89 9.81 5.74 9.46
N ALA A 90 8.80 6.32 8.83
CA ALA A 90 8.99 7.20 7.68
C ALA A 90 9.82 8.43 8.06
N ARG A 91 9.60 8.96 9.26
CA ARG A 91 10.35 10.14 9.71
C ARG A 91 11.79 9.83 10.05
N ARG A 92 12.10 8.57 10.29
CA ARG A 92 13.49 8.19 10.55
C ARG A 92 14.23 7.82 9.28
N ILE A 93 13.53 7.46 8.21
CA ILE A 93 14.18 7.05 6.95
C ILE A 93 13.58 7.88 5.81
N THR A 94 13.72 9.20 5.92
CA THR A 94 13.06 10.12 4.99
C THR A 94 13.61 10.05 3.58
N SER A 95 14.82 9.53 3.39
CA SER A 95 15.36 9.42 2.04
C SER A 95 14.70 8.29 1.24
N HIS A 96 13.96 7.40 1.91
CA HIS A 96 13.35 6.26 1.23
C HIS A 96 11.84 6.25 1.33
N ILE A 97 11.25 6.85 2.37
CA ILE A 97 9.82 6.76 2.63
C ILE A 97 9.23 8.15 2.59
N GLU A 98 8.26 8.36 1.73
CA GLU A 98 7.61 9.66 1.62
C GLU A 98 6.11 9.50 1.73
N ILE A 99 5.47 10.37 2.53
CA ILE A 99 4.03 10.40 2.73
C ILE A 99 3.53 11.72 2.20
N ARG A 100 2.48 11.69 1.37
CA ARG A 100 1.88 12.90 0.81
C ARG A 100 0.37 12.84 1.00
N ARG A 101 -0.27 13.99 1.00
CA ARG A 101 -1.71 14.09 1.18
C ARG A 101 -2.37 14.37 -0.15
N VAL A 102 -3.43 13.65 -0.44
CA VAL A 102 -4.22 13.86 -1.64
C VAL A 102 -4.90 15.23 -1.53
N LYS A 103 -4.87 16.03 -2.59
CA LYS A 103 -5.54 17.32 -2.56
C LYS A 103 -7.04 17.13 -2.41
N SER A 104 -7.70 18.07 -1.74
CA SER A 104 -9.11 17.90 -1.42
C SER A 104 -9.98 17.65 -2.63
N GLN A 105 -9.68 18.24 -3.77
CA GLN A 105 -10.49 18.03 -4.95
C GLN A 105 -10.31 16.63 -5.56
N ASN A 106 -9.34 15.85 -5.10
CA ASN A 106 -9.08 14.53 -5.62
C ASN A 106 -9.39 13.42 -4.62
N ARG A 107 -10.20 13.70 -3.59
CA ARG A 107 -10.44 12.75 -2.50
C ARG A 107 -11.72 11.93 -2.65
N ASP A 108 -12.17 11.71 -3.88
CA ASP A 108 -13.38 10.94 -4.08
C ASP A 108 -13.12 9.44 -4.19
N ASN A 109 -11.87 9.01 -4.26
CA ASN A 109 -11.55 7.59 -4.34
C ASN A 109 -11.48 7.00 -2.93
N GLN A 110 -12.38 6.08 -2.61
CA GLN A 110 -12.50 5.51 -1.27
C GLN A 110 -11.83 4.15 -1.17
N SER A 111 -11.00 3.80 -2.13
CA SER A 111 -10.32 2.50 -2.12
C SER A 111 -9.09 2.51 -1.24
N ALA A 112 -8.48 1.35 -1.12
CA ALA A 112 -7.19 1.19 -0.46
C ALA A 112 -6.40 0.14 -1.22
N PHE A 113 -5.11 0.40 -1.45
CA PHE A 113 -4.30 -0.59 -2.15
C PHE A 113 -2.83 -0.48 -1.80
N LEU A 114 -2.13 -1.58 -1.99
CA LEU A 114 -0.68 -1.66 -1.84
C LEU A 114 -0.13 -2.39 -3.05
N ILE A 115 0.89 -1.84 -3.68
CA ILE A 115 1.49 -2.41 -4.87
C ILE A 115 2.97 -2.61 -4.63
N ALA A 116 3.48 -3.80 -4.97
CA ALA A 116 4.90 -4.10 -4.91
C ALA A 116 5.46 -4.04 -6.32
N ASP A 117 6.38 -3.13 -6.54
CA ASP A 117 7.00 -2.90 -7.84
C ASP A 117 5.89 -2.59 -8.86
N ASP A 118 5.81 -3.31 -9.97
CA ASP A 118 4.75 -3.10 -10.95
C ASP A 118 4.00 -4.40 -11.20
N ARG A 119 3.93 -5.30 -10.20
CA ARG A 119 3.46 -6.63 -10.48
C ARG A 119 2.49 -7.21 -9.47
N ALA A 120 2.73 -7.06 -8.20
CA ALA A 120 1.89 -7.65 -7.16
C ALA A 120 1.10 -6.57 -6.47
N LEU A 121 -0.15 -6.85 -6.14
CA LEU A 121 -0.96 -5.85 -5.45
C LEU A 121 -2.06 -6.51 -4.63
N VAL A 122 -2.51 -5.79 -3.62
CA VAL A 122 -3.71 -6.11 -2.87
C VAL A 122 -4.56 -4.86 -2.88
N TYR A 123 -5.85 -5.01 -3.19
CA TYR A 123 -6.70 -3.84 -3.27
C TYR A 123 -8.10 -4.12 -2.75
N ARG A 124 -8.71 -3.09 -2.17
CA ARG A 124 -10.07 -3.10 -1.70
C ARG A 124 -10.76 -1.89 -2.32
N LEU A 125 -11.88 -2.09 -2.99
CA LEU A 125 -12.57 -0.99 -3.65
C LEU A 125 -13.17 -0.02 -2.65
N GLN A 126 -13.47 -0.50 -1.44
CA GLN A 126 -13.96 0.33 -0.36
C GLN A 126 -13.06 0.09 0.84
N ALA A 127 -12.31 1.10 1.24
CA ALA A 127 -11.40 0.95 2.37
C ALA A 127 -12.13 0.65 3.68
N SER A 128 -13.42 0.99 3.76
CA SER A 128 -14.20 0.73 4.95
C SER A 128 -14.59 -0.74 5.10
N ARG A 129 -14.27 -1.57 4.11
CA ARG A 129 -14.57 -2.99 4.16
C ARG A 129 -13.32 -3.80 3.98
N TRP A 130 -13.34 -5.06 4.45
CA TRP A 130 -12.17 -5.90 4.28
C TRP A 130 -12.19 -6.69 2.98
N GLU A 131 -13.30 -6.70 2.26
CA GLU A 131 -13.39 -7.42 0.99
C GLU A 131 -12.45 -6.82 -0.03
N GLY A 132 -11.70 -7.67 -0.69
CA GLY A 132 -10.76 -7.23 -1.69
C GLY A 132 -10.12 -8.38 -2.42
N ILE A 133 -9.06 -8.09 -3.13
CA ILE A 133 -8.36 -9.06 -3.98
C ILE A 133 -6.87 -8.89 -3.81
N ILE A 134 -6.15 -10.02 -3.76
CA ILE A 134 -4.71 -10.03 -3.85
C ILE A 134 -4.31 -10.70 -5.15
N GLU A 135 -3.37 -10.07 -5.90
CA GLU A 135 -2.81 -10.61 -7.12
C GLU A 135 -1.31 -10.53 -7.00
N MET A 136 -0.63 -11.63 -7.05
CA MET A 136 0.82 -11.61 -6.89
C MET A 136 1.58 -11.43 -8.20
N ASN A 137 0.92 -11.59 -9.34
CA ASN A 137 1.60 -11.43 -10.62
C ASN A 137 0.61 -10.99 -11.69
N ASP A 138 0.27 -9.71 -11.67
CA ASP A 138 -0.62 -9.15 -12.69
C ASP A 138 -0.14 -7.75 -13.05
N PRO A 139 0.86 -7.66 -13.92
CA PRO A 139 1.41 -6.35 -14.29
C PRO A 139 0.39 -5.41 -14.92
N MET A 140 -0.58 -5.96 -15.66
CA MET A 140 -1.55 -5.11 -16.32
C MET A 140 -2.42 -4.39 -15.30
N VAL A 141 -2.92 -5.09 -14.31
CA VAL A 141 -3.75 -4.48 -13.27
C VAL A 141 -2.89 -3.58 -12.38
N ALA A 142 -1.68 -4.05 -12.02
CA ALA A 142 -0.79 -3.26 -11.18
C ALA A 142 -0.48 -1.91 -11.84
N ARG A 143 -0.21 -1.90 -13.16
CA ARG A 143 0.08 -0.65 -13.82
C ARG A 143 -1.11 0.28 -13.89
N ARG A 144 -2.32 -0.27 -13.98
CA ARG A 144 -3.50 0.57 -13.99
C ARG A 144 -3.62 1.34 -12.66
N TYR A 145 -3.39 0.67 -11.53
CA TYR A 145 -3.42 1.33 -10.25
C TYR A 145 -2.24 2.29 -10.07
N LEU A 146 -1.07 1.92 -10.59
CA LEU A 146 0.10 2.79 -10.49
C LEU A 146 -0.10 4.07 -11.31
N ASN A 147 -0.70 3.98 -12.48
CA ASN A 147 -0.95 5.16 -13.30
C ASN A 147 -1.88 6.13 -12.57
N TYR A 148 -2.93 5.60 -11.96
CA TYR A 148 -3.82 6.44 -11.15
C TYR A 148 -3.05 7.07 -10.00
N PHE A 149 -2.27 6.26 -9.29
CA PHE A 149 -1.50 6.75 -8.15
C PHE A 149 -0.54 7.85 -8.57
N ASP A 150 0.17 7.66 -9.67
CA ASP A 150 1.15 8.63 -10.12
C ASP A 150 0.52 9.97 -10.47
N GLU A 151 -0.66 9.97 -11.07
CA GLU A 151 -1.36 11.21 -11.36
C GLU A 151 -1.71 11.96 -10.07
N ILE A 152 -2.21 11.24 -9.08
CA ILE A 152 -2.58 11.86 -7.81
C ILE A 152 -1.34 12.32 -7.06
N TRP A 153 -0.27 11.53 -7.14
CA TRP A 153 0.98 11.84 -6.45
C TRP A 153 1.56 13.17 -6.93
N ILE A 154 1.60 13.38 -8.23
CA ILE A 154 2.13 14.60 -8.81
C ILE A 154 1.34 15.81 -8.33
N ALA A 155 0.03 15.67 -8.17
CA ALA A 155 -0.82 16.78 -7.74
C ALA A 155 -0.94 16.89 -6.21
N SER A 156 -0.30 16.00 -5.45
CA SER A 156 -0.50 15.94 -4.02
C SER A 156 0.36 16.96 -3.26
N GLU A 157 0.14 17.01 -1.94
CA GLU A 157 0.85 17.92 -1.05
C GLU A 157 1.70 17.12 -0.07
N PRO A 158 2.83 17.63 0.35
CA PRO A 158 3.63 16.93 1.36
C PRO A 158 2.82 16.76 2.64
N GLU A 159 3.10 15.68 3.36
CA GLU A 159 2.51 15.50 4.67
C GLU A 159 2.98 16.63 5.57
N ALA A 160 2.08 17.13 6.38
CA ALA A 160 2.44 18.24 7.24
C ALA A 160 3.50 17.84 8.21
N GLU A 161 4.49 18.67 8.38
CA GLU A 161 5.48 18.35 9.16
C GLU A 161 5.31 18.57 10.44
N THR A 162 5.02 19.06 10.98
CA THR A 162 4.91 19.35 12.32
C THR A 162 4.83 18.61 13.15
#